data_ba900b55188fb73fecedd843bf461f3e
#
_entry.id   ba900b55188fb73fecedd843bf461f3e
#
_cell.length_a   1.000
_cell.length_b   1.000
_cell.length_c   1.000
_cell.angle_alpha   90.00
_cell.angle_beta   90.00
_cell.angle_gamma   90.00
#
_symmetry.space_group_name_H-M   'P 1'
#
loop_
_entity.id
_entity.type
_entity.pdbx_description
1 polymer ?
#
loop_
_entity_poly.entity_id
_entity_poly.type
_entity_poly.pdbx_seq_one_letter_code
_entity_poly.pdbx_strand_id
1 'polypeptide(L)' 'DTKKIGAFLKQCRKEKNLTQEQLAEKFEVSARTVSRWETGVSQTKRY' A
#
# COMPACT_ATOMS: atom_id res chain seq x y z
N ASP A 1 -6.65 0.80 12.24
CA ASP A 1 -5.31 1.39 12.33
C ASP A 1 -4.62 1.29 10.96
N THR A 2 -4.25 2.45 10.41
CA THR A 2 -3.69 2.48 9.06
C THR A 2 -2.37 1.73 8.97
N LYS A 3 -1.58 1.73 10.02
CA LYS A 3 -0.31 1.00 9.99
C LYS A 3 -0.52 -0.50 9.89
N LYS A 4 -1.51 -1.02 10.61
CA LYS A 4 -1.80 -2.44 10.56
C LYS A 4 -2.35 -2.82 9.20
N ILE A 5 -3.21 -1.98 8.64
CA ILE A 5 -3.77 -2.23 7.31
C ILE A 5 -2.65 -2.22 6.28
N GLY A 6 -1.74 -1.26 6.39
CA GLY A 6 -0.61 -1.17 5.47
C GLY A 6 0.28 -2.40 5.54
N ALA A 7 0.58 -2.86 6.75
CA ALA A 7 1.41 -4.04 6.92
C ALA A 7 0.73 -5.27 6.33
N PHE A 8 -0.58 -5.37 6.53
CA PHE A 8 -1.35 -6.49 5.97
C PHE A 8 -1.29 -6.48 4.45
N LEU A 9 -1.48 -5.30 3.86
CA LEU A 9 -1.42 -5.18 2.40
C LEU A 9 -0.04 -5.57 1.88
N LYS A 10 1.01 -5.12 2.55
CA LYS A 10 2.36 -5.44 2.13
C LYS A 10 2.61 -6.94 2.19
N GLN A 11 2.15 -7.58 3.25
CA GLN A 11 2.32 -9.02 3.40
C GLN A 11 1.56 -9.78 2.32
N CYS A 12 0.32 -9.38 2.06
CA CYS A 12 -0.46 -10.02 1.01
C CYS A 12 0.21 -9.88 -0.33
N ARG A 13 0.76 -8.69 -0.61
CA ARG A 13 1.46 -8.45 -1.86
C ARG A 13 2.65 -9.38 -2.00
N LYS A 14 3.45 -9.50 -0.94
CA LYS A 14 4.63 -10.37 -0.99
C LYS A 14 4.27 -11.82 -1.16
N GLU A 15 3.20 -12.24 -0.52
CA GLU A 15 2.76 -13.64 -0.65
C GLU A 15 2.37 -13.97 -2.08
N LYS A 16 1.90 -12.98 -2.82
CA LYS A 16 1.52 -13.18 -4.21
C LYS A 16 2.65 -12.84 -5.17
N ASN A 17 3.81 -12.46 -4.63
CA ASN A 17 4.99 -12.10 -5.43
C ASN A 17 4.68 -10.94 -6.37
N LEU A 18 3.99 -9.95 -5.84
CA LEU A 18 3.63 -8.77 -6.61
C LEU A 18 4.51 -7.59 -6.21
N THR A 19 4.84 -6.75 -7.18
CA THR A 19 5.47 -5.47 -6.88
C THR A 19 4.38 -4.47 -6.52
N GLN A 20 4.81 -3.33 -5.98
CA GLN A 20 3.84 -2.27 -5.69
C GLN A 20 3.13 -1.81 -6.95
N GLU A 21 3.87 -1.77 -8.06
CA GLU A 21 3.27 -1.37 -9.32
C GLU A 21 2.22 -2.36 -9.78
N GLN A 22 2.51 -3.64 -9.62
CA GLN A 22 1.55 -4.67 -10.02
C GLN A 22 0.28 -4.61 -9.18
N LEU A 23 0.45 -4.40 -7.88
CA LEU A 23 -0.71 -4.27 -7.01
C LEU A 23 -1.50 -3.01 -7.34
N ALA A 24 -0.80 -1.93 -7.65
CA ALA A 24 -1.46 -0.68 -8.02
C ALA A 24 -2.32 -0.87 -9.26
N GLU A 25 -1.82 -1.62 -10.23
CA GLU A 25 -2.61 -1.88 -11.44
C GLU A 25 -3.90 -2.62 -11.11
N LYS A 26 -3.83 -3.56 -10.20
CA LYS A 26 -5.02 -4.31 -9.82
C LYS A 26 -6.08 -3.43 -9.18
N PHE A 27 -5.63 -2.42 -8.47
CA PHE A 27 -6.53 -1.49 -7.78
C PHE A 27 -6.82 -0.23 -8.60
N GLU A 28 -6.21 -0.15 -9.79
CA GLU A 28 -6.37 1.01 -10.67
C GLU A 28 -5.95 2.31 -9.98
N VAL A 29 -4.86 2.23 -9.25
CA VAL A 29 -4.27 3.39 -8.59
C VAL A 29 -2.79 3.44 -8.95
N SER A 30 -2.11 4.50 -8.53
CA SER A 30 -0.68 4.62 -8.80
C SER A 30 0.12 3.83 -7.78
N ALA A 31 1.35 3.46 -8.16
CA ALA A 31 2.23 2.76 -7.23
C ALA A 31 2.52 3.61 -6.00
N ARG A 32 2.57 4.93 -6.17
CA ARG A 32 2.76 5.83 -5.04
C ARG A 32 1.65 5.65 -4.01
N THR A 33 0.42 5.48 -4.49
CA THR A 33 -0.71 5.28 -3.61
C THR A 33 -0.54 4.00 -2.79
N VAL A 34 -0.11 2.92 -3.45
CA VAL A 34 0.12 1.66 -2.75
C VAL A 34 1.23 1.82 -1.71
N SER A 35 2.28 2.52 -2.08
CA SER A 35 3.38 2.76 -1.16
C SER A 35 2.90 3.49 0.09
N ARG A 36 2.05 4.49 -0.09
CA ARG A 36 1.51 5.24 1.04
C ARG A 36 0.65 4.35 1.92
N TRP A 37 -0.13 3.49 1.32
CA TRP A 37 -0.96 2.55 2.09
C TRP A 37 -0.08 1.65 2.95
N GLU A 38 1.00 1.14 2.35
CA GLU A 38 1.84 0.17 3.05
C GLU A 38 2.65 0.80 4.17
N THR A 39 2.93 2.08 4.07
CA THR A 39 3.67 2.75 5.13
C THR A 39 2.76 3.36 6.19
N GLY A 40 1.46 3.42 5.94
CA GLY A 40 0.53 3.99 6.89
C GLY A 40 0.59 5.49 6.99
N VAL A 41 1.07 6.14 5.95
CA VAL A 41 1.26 7.60 5.95
C VAL A 41 0.14 8.27 5.19
N SER A 42 -0.99 7.69 5.21
CA SER A 42 -2.08 8.14 4.36
C SER A 42 -2.68 9.47 4.77
N GLN A 43 -2.39 9.93 5.95
CA GLN A 43 -3.03 11.15 6.33
C GLN A 43 -2.08 12.26 6.53
N THR A 44 -2.10 12.56 6.54
CA THR A 44 -1.43 13.38 6.78
C THR A 44 -1.27 14.35 7.37
N LYS A 45 -1.23 14.45 7.59
CA LYS A 45 -0.95 15.12 8.01
C LYS A 45 -0.78 16.08 8.16
N ARG A 46 -0.78 16.66 8.16
CA ARG A 46 -0.52 17.49 8.27
C ARG A 46 -0.56 18.21 8.69
N TYR A 47 -0.52 18.57 8.85
CA TYR A 47 -0.47 19.19 9.13
C TYR A 47 -0.40 19.81 9.12
#